data_0c78cc4b6dc1df42eca7b63f04758893
#
_entry.id   0c78cc4b6dc1df42eca7b63f04758893
#
_cell.length_a   1.000
_cell.length_b   1.000
_cell.length_c   1.000
_cell.angle_alpha   90.00
_cell.angle_beta   90.00
_cell.angle_gamma   90.00
#
_symmetry.space_group_name_H-M   'P 1'
#
loop_
_entity.id
_entity.type
_entity.pdbx_description
1 polymer ?
#
loop_
_entity_poly.entity_id
_entity_poly.type
_entity_poly.pdbx_seq_one_letter_code
_entity_poly.pdbx_strand_id
1 'polypeptide(L)'
;MGHGSDGRGGQARTWNVLKRVSSWIDVVIENELPPGDVHVVDFEGIEVAVFNIAGQYFAIEDVCTHDGSEISTGCLYDHVIECPRHGARFDVRTGEVLEPPAYEPVQTFKVRIENGMIQVGDDQ
;
A
#
# COMPACT_ATOMS: atom_id res chain seq x y z
N MET A 1 -8.80 -37.18 -3.19
CA MET A 1 -8.10 -36.46 -3.20
C MET A 1 -7.83 -35.71 -3.20
N GLY A 2 -8.35 -36.54 -2.90
CA GLY A 2 -7.69 -35.62 -2.97
C GLY A 2 -7.74 -34.95 -2.82
N HIS A 3 -7.80 -35.49 -2.97
CA HIS A 3 -7.40 -34.61 -2.79
C HIS A 3 -7.45 -33.88 -2.93
N GLY A 4 -8.30 -34.17 -2.97
CA GLY A 4 -7.93 -33.41 -3.11
C GLY A 4 -8.18 -32.79 -3.01
N SER A 5 -8.52 -33.04 -3.13
CA SER A 5 -8.13 -32.33 -3.12
C SER A 5 -8.30 -31.68 -3.11
N ASP A 6 -8.87 -32.16 -3.13
CA ASP A 6 -8.47 -31.46 -3.13
C ASP A 6 -8.67 -30.72 -3.14
N GLY A 7 -9.29 -31.14 -3.04
CA GLY A 7 -8.94 -30.49 -3.15
C GLY A 7 -9.42 -29.80 -2.94
N ARG A 8 -9.69 -29.97 -2.89
CA ARG A 8 -9.51 -29.44 -2.64
C ARG A 8 -9.56 -28.67 -2.20
N GLY A 9 -10.13 -29.32 -1.82
CA GLY A 9 -9.58 -28.70 -1.46
C GLY A 9 -9.58 -28.21 -0.89
N GLY A 10 -9.87 -28.54 -0.60
CA GLY A 10 -9.23 -28.09 -0.17
C GLY A 10 -9.06 -27.70 0.30
N GLN A 11 -9.03 -27.80 0.38
CA GLN A 11 -8.24 -27.49 0.84
C GLN A 11 -8.07 -26.61 0.94
N ALA A 12 -8.38 -26.85 1.15
CA ALA A 12 -7.64 -26.20 1.41
C ALA A 12 -7.68 -25.40 1.87
N ARG A 13 -7.73 -25.29 1.98
CA ARG A 13 -7.31 -24.72 2.64
C ARG A 13 -6.80 -24.32 3.44
N THR A 14 -6.65 -24.62 3.62
CA THR A 14 -5.93 -24.31 4.35
C THR A 14 -4.93 -24.10 4.26
N TRP A 15 -4.63 -24.37 3.92
CA TRP A 15 -3.43 -24.08 3.84
C TRP A 15 -3.04 -23.29 3.54
N ASN A 16 -3.07 -23.15 3.24
CA ASN A 16 -2.46 -22.33 3.02
C ASN A 16 -2.30 -21.59 3.59
N VAL A 17 -2.43 -21.71 3.99
CA VAL A 17 -2.13 -21.07 4.83
C VAL A 17 -1.08 -20.98 5.53
N LEU A 18 -0.82 -21.65 5.74
CA LEU A 18 0.28 -21.83 6.39
C LEU A 18 1.31 -20.98 5.93
N LYS A 19 1.64 -21.09 4.76
CA LYS A 19 2.59 -20.31 4.21
C LYS A 19 1.91 -19.43 3.26
N ARG A 20 2.02 -18.15 3.45
CA ARG A 20 1.43 -17.21 2.57
C ARG A 20 2.33 -16.94 1.39
N VAL A 21 1.72 -16.87 0.24
CA VAL A 21 2.41 -16.43 -0.96
C VAL A 21 2.15 -14.93 -1.08
N SER A 22 3.16 -14.16 -1.43
CA SER A 22 2.97 -12.73 -1.63
C SER A 22 1.93 -12.48 -2.71
N SER A 23 1.02 -11.56 -2.44
CA SER A 23 -0.01 -11.17 -3.38
C SER A 23 0.36 -9.86 -4.02
N TRP A 24 0.18 -9.76 -5.34
CA TRP A 24 0.44 -8.54 -6.08
C TRP A 24 -0.81 -8.18 -6.84
N ILE A 25 -1.21 -6.92 -6.77
CA ILE A 25 -2.35 -6.43 -7.54
C ILE A 25 -1.91 -5.28 -8.42
N ASP A 26 -2.60 -5.14 -9.54
CA ASP A 26 -2.33 -4.08 -10.49
C ASP A 26 -2.85 -2.75 -9.94
N VAL A 27 -2.07 -1.70 -10.13
CA VAL A 27 -2.45 -0.36 -9.74
C VAL A 27 -2.83 0.43 -10.99
N VAL A 28 -1.83 0.75 -11.82
CA VAL A 28 -2.04 1.55 -13.01
C VAL A 28 -0.77 1.45 -13.85
N ILE A 29 -0.90 1.70 -15.15
CA ILE A 29 0.25 1.71 -16.05
C ILE A 29 1.19 2.83 -15.63
N GLU A 30 2.51 2.58 -15.73
CA GLU A 30 3.53 3.53 -15.30
C GLU A 30 3.29 4.96 -15.73
N ASN A 31 2.98 5.16 -17.00
CA ASN A 31 2.89 6.53 -17.48
C ASN A 31 1.60 7.24 -17.06
N GLU A 32 0.72 6.53 -16.38
CA GLU A 32 -0.49 7.16 -15.83
C GLU A 32 -0.30 7.59 -14.37
N LEU A 33 0.90 7.37 -13.83
CA LEU A 33 1.23 7.87 -12.50
C LEU A 33 2.54 8.66 -12.60
N PRO A 34 2.48 9.89 -13.10
CA PRO A 34 3.69 10.69 -13.27
C PRO A 34 4.25 11.16 -11.91
N PRO A 35 5.49 11.64 -11.91
CA PRO A 35 6.11 12.13 -10.68
C PRO A 35 5.27 13.21 -10.01
N GLY A 36 5.11 13.07 -8.70
CA GLY A 36 4.33 14.01 -7.90
C GLY A 36 2.89 13.61 -7.71
N ASP A 37 2.44 12.56 -8.42
CA ASP A 37 1.05 12.11 -8.32
C ASP A 37 0.90 10.95 -7.36
N VAL A 38 -0.35 10.71 -6.97
CA VAL A 38 -0.73 9.60 -6.10
C VAL A 38 -1.92 8.89 -6.72
N HIS A 39 -1.96 7.57 -6.56
CA HIS A 39 -3.07 6.77 -7.03
C HIS A 39 -3.49 5.83 -5.91
N VAL A 40 -4.80 5.79 -5.62
CA VAL A 40 -5.32 4.95 -4.54
C VAL A 40 -5.91 3.69 -5.13
N VAL A 41 -5.58 2.55 -4.53
CA VAL A 41 -6.06 1.25 -4.99
C VAL A 41 -6.52 0.44 -3.79
N ASP A 42 -7.48 -0.46 -4.03
CA ASP A 42 -7.95 -1.36 -2.99
C ASP A 42 -7.10 -2.62 -3.01
N PHE A 43 -6.46 -2.91 -1.89
CA PHE A 43 -5.66 -4.11 -1.72
C PHE A 43 -6.31 -4.97 -0.64
N GLU A 44 -7.13 -5.93 -1.08
CA GLU A 44 -7.80 -6.87 -0.17
C GLU A 44 -8.58 -6.15 0.95
N GLY A 45 -9.28 -5.10 0.58
CA GLY A 45 -10.11 -4.36 1.51
C GLY A 45 -9.41 -3.20 2.19
N ILE A 46 -8.12 -3.02 1.93
CA ILE A 46 -7.35 -1.91 2.49
C ILE A 46 -7.09 -0.91 1.38
N GLU A 47 -7.41 0.36 1.62
CA GLU A 47 -7.09 1.39 0.63
C GLU A 47 -5.62 1.75 0.77
N VAL A 48 -4.90 1.68 -0.34
CA VAL A 48 -3.47 1.92 -0.39
C VAL A 48 -3.19 3.07 -1.33
N ALA A 49 -2.42 4.05 -0.85
CA ALA A 49 -2.01 5.19 -1.66
C ALA A 49 -0.62 4.92 -2.22
N VAL A 50 -0.49 5.00 -3.54
CA VAL A 50 0.78 4.75 -4.23
C VAL A 50 1.28 6.06 -4.78
N PHE A 51 2.49 6.43 -4.39
CA PHE A 51 3.09 7.72 -4.75
C PHE A 51 4.24 7.52 -5.73
N ASN A 52 4.33 8.41 -6.70
CA ASN A 52 5.51 8.50 -7.55
C ASN A 52 6.29 9.73 -7.11
N ILE A 53 7.47 9.52 -6.55
CA ILE A 53 8.32 10.61 -6.09
C ILE A 53 9.61 10.56 -6.88
N ALA A 54 9.71 11.44 -7.87
CA ALA A 54 10.90 11.55 -8.71
C ALA A 54 11.25 10.21 -9.39
N GLY A 55 10.24 9.45 -9.76
CA GLY A 55 10.45 8.18 -10.46
C GLY A 55 10.57 6.98 -9.55
N GLN A 56 10.49 7.17 -8.25
CA GLN A 56 10.47 6.07 -7.29
C GLN A 56 9.08 5.93 -6.72
N TYR A 57 8.65 4.69 -6.49
CA TYR A 57 7.28 4.42 -6.06
C TYR A 57 7.25 3.95 -4.63
N PHE A 58 6.32 4.51 -3.86
CA PHE A 58 6.13 4.14 -2.46
C PHE A 58 4.64 3.96 -2.21
N ALA A 59 4.29 3.05 -1.32
CA ALA A 59 2.88 2.77 -1.02
C ALA A 59 2.68 2.66 0.48
N ILE A 60 1.64 3.34 0.96
CA ILE A 60 1.25 3.29 2.36
C ILE A 60 -0.26 3.12 2.42
N GLU A 61 -0.76 2.63 3.53
CA GLU A 61 -2.20 2.60 3.74
C GLU A 61 -2.72 4.03 3.72
N ASP A 62 -3.85 4.25 3.03
CA ASP A 62 -4.40 5.60 2.85
C ASP A 62 -5.19 6.00 4.09
N VAL A 63 -4.49 6.17 5.19
CA VAL A 63 -5.12 6.49 6.46
C VAL A 63 -4.19 7.34 7.29
N CYS A 64 -4.75 8.37 7.92
CA CYS A 64 -4.04 9.10 8.96
C CYS A 64 -4.31 8.36 10.25
N THR A 65 -3.26 7.89 10.90
CA THR A 65 -3.42 7.07 12.11
C THR A 65 -3.99 7.86 13.28
N HIS A 66 -4.04 9.18 13.15
CA HIS A 66 -4.63 10.03 14.18
C HIS A 66 -6.15 9.91 14.20
N ASP A 67 -6.79 10.04 13.03
CA ASP A 67 -8.25 10.10 12.99
C ASP A 67 -8.90 9.24 11.90
N GLY A 68 -8.10 8.47 11.16
CA GLY A 68 -8.64 7.61 10.12
C GLY A 68 -8.97 8.31 8.80
N SER A 69 -8.65 9.60 8.69
CA SER A 69 -8.92 10.33 7.44
C SER A 69 -8.01 9.84 6.32
N GLU A 70 -8.46 10.02 5.08
CA GLU A 70 -7.62 9.74 3.93
C GLU A 70 -6.42 10.68 3.93
N ILE A 71 -5.25 10.11 3.72
CA ILE A 71 -4.02 10.89 3.72
C ILE A 71 -3.59 11.26 2.31
N SER A 72 -4.12 10.55 1.32
CA SER A 72 -3.74 10.73 -0.09
C SER A 72 -4.09 12.10 -0.64
N THR A 73 -5.05 12.80 -0.03
CA THR A 73 -5.45 14.13 -0.48
C THR A 73 -4.61 15.23 0.15
N GLY A 74 -3.64 14.86 0.99
CA GLY A 74 -2.80 15.83 1.65
C GLY A 74 -1.69 16.34 0.75
N CYS A 75 -0.79 17.12 1.34
CA CYS A 75 0.32 17.70 0.62
C CYS A 75 1.55 16.81 0.73
N LEU A 76 2.23 16.63 -0.39
CA LEU A 76 3.46 15.84 -0.43
C LEU A 76 4.65 16.78 -0.47
N TYR A 77 5.55 16.63 0.48
CA TYR A 77 6.77 17.41 0.57
C TYR A 77 7.93 16.45 0.50
N ASP A 78 8.51 16.27 -0.68
CA ASP A 78 9.58 15.31 -0.89
C ASP A 78 9.05 13.91 -0.55
N HIS A 79 9.54 13.26 0.49
CA HIS A 79 9.08 11.93 0.90
C HIS A 79 8.11 11.97 2.08
N VAL A 80 7.57 13.15 2.39
CA VAL A 80 6.70 13.34 3.54
C VAL A 80 5.30 13.71 3.08
N ILE A 81 4.30 12.97 3.55
CA ILE A 81 2.90 13.28 3.27
C ILE A 81 2.29 13.91 4.52
N GLU A 82 1.61 15.02 4.33
CA GLU A 82 0.96 15.72 5.43
C GLU A 82 -0.53 15.49 5.38
N CYS A 83 -1.11 15.02 6.49
CA CYS A 83 -2.54 14.82 6.58
C CYS A 83 -3.25 16.16 6.45
N PRO A 84 -4.27 16.27 5.60
CA PRO A 84 -4.91 17.56 5.34
C PRO A 84 -5.74 18.08 6.50
N ARG A 85 -6.04 17.23 7.48
CA ARG A 85 -6.93 17.61 8.57
C ARG A 85 -6.22 18.37 9.68
N HIS A 86 -5.14 17.80 10.22
CA HIS A 86 -4.50 18.38 11.40
C HIS A 86 -2.99 18.47 11.27
N GLY A 87 -2.45 18.20 10.09
CA GLY A 87 -1.03 18.39 9.84
C GLY A 87 -0.10 17.29 10.31
N ALA A 88 -0.62 16.13 10.66
CA ALA A 88 0.23 15.00 10.98
C ALA A 88 1.06 14.64 9.74
N ARG A 89 2.31 14.26 9.93
CA ARG A 89 3.23 13.98 8.82
C ARG A 89 3.83 12.59 8.95
N PHE A 90 3.95 11.94 7.80
CA PHE A 90 4.47 10.57 7.73
C PHE A 90 5.49 10.48 6.61
N ASP A 91 6.53 9.67 6.84
CA ASP A 91 7.52 9.35 5.81
C ASP A 91 6.96 8.20 4.98
N VAL A 92 6.71 8.44 3.68
CA VAL A 92 6.09 7.41 2.84
C VAL A 92 7.02 6.25 2.55
N ARG A 93 8.33 6.41 2.78
CA ARG A 93 9.30 5.34 2.56
C ARG A 93 9.24 4.29 3.66
N THR A 94 8.95 4.69 4.88
CA THR A 94 9.03 3.82 6.05
C THR A 94 7.72 3.71 6.82
N GLY A 95 6.80 4.65 6.60
CA GLY A 95 5.56 4.71 7.38
C GLY A 95 5.74 5.40 8.70
N GLU A 96 6.94 5.87 9.01
CA GLU A 96 7.22 6.49 10.29
C GLU A 96 6.44 7.79 10.46
N VAL A 97 5.86 7.98 11.66
CA VAL A 97 5.19 9.24 11.97
C VAL A 97 6.24 10.27 12.35
N LEU A 98 6.14 11.45 11.75
CA LEU A 98 7.13 12.50 11.94
C LEU A 98 6.59 13.68 12.76
N GLU A 99 5.26 13.91 12.70
CA GLU A 99 4.66 15.06 13.39
C GLU A 99 3.35 14.68 14.02
N PRO A 100 3.09 15.19 15.24
CA PRO A 100 1.78 14.99 15.84
C PRO A 100 0.72 15.74 15.00
N PRO A 101 -0.57 15.45 15.19
CA PRO A 101 -1.13 14.70 16.31
C PRO A 101 -1.15 13.17 16.12
N ALA A 102 -0.55 12.64 15.09
CA ALA A 102 -0.45 11.20 14.95
C ALA A 102 0.75 10.69 15.73
N TYR A 103 0.60 9.53 16.35
CA TYR A 103 1.67 8.93 17.15
C TYR A 103 1.98 7.50 16.76
N GLU A 104 1.20 6.95 15.80
CA GLU A 104 1.39 5.59 15.33
C GLU A 104 1.85 5.60 13.90
N PRO A 105 2.78 4.72 13.52
CA PRO A 105 3.19 4.66 12.11
C PRO A 105 2.07 4.13 11.24
N VAL A 106 2.19 4.39 9.95
CA VAL A 106 1.24 3.89 8.97
C VAL A 106 1.86 2.68 8.29
N GLN A 107 1.02 1.72 7.89
CA GLN A 107 1.50 0.50 7.24
C GLN A 107 2.03 0.81 5.84
N THR A 108 3.17 0.21 5.49
CA THR A 108 3.75 0.34 4.15
C THR A 108 3.52 -0.94 3.36
N PHE A 109 3.59 -0.80 2.03
CA PHE A 109 3.44 -1.92 1.11
C PHE A 109 4.57 -1.87 0.10
N LYS A 110 4.89 -2.99 -0.50
CA LYS A 110 5.91 -3.05 -1.53
C LYS A 110 5.34 -2.68 -2.87
N VAL A 111 6.16 -2.08 -3.71
CA VAL A 111 5.76 -1.69 -5.05
C VAL A 111 6.75 -2.28 -6.03
N ARG A 112 6.25 -2.77 -7.16
CA ARG A 112 7.12 -3.24 -8.23
C ARG A 112 6.50 -2.85 -9.56
N ILE A 113 7.32 -2.92 -10.62
CA ILE A 113 6.86 -2.72 -11.99
C ILE A 113 6.97 -4.06 -12.70
N GLU A 114 5.88 -4.48 -13.33
CA GLU A 114 5.87 -5.73 -14.07
C GLU A 114 5.25 -5.46 -15.43
N ASN A 115 6.06 -5.54 -16.49
CA ASN A 115 5.60 -5.28 -17.86
C ASN A 115 4.90 -3.93 -18.00
N GLY A 116 5.47 -2.89 -17.38
CA GLY A 116 4.92 -1.54 -17.46
C GLY A 116 3.76 -1.26 -16.54
N MET A 117 3.35 -2.24 -15.76
CA MET A 117 2.25 -2.09 -14.81
C MET A 117 2.80 -1.94 -13.40
N ILE A 118 2.37 -0.88 -12.71
CA ILE A 118 2.73 -0.68 -11.32
C ILE A 118 1.89 -1.65 -10.50
N GLN A 119 2.53 -2.40 -9.61
CA GLN A 119 1.84 -3.35 -8.75
C GLN A 119 2.21 -3.10 -7.30
N VAL A 120 1.27 -3.36 -6.42
CA VAL A 120 1.49 -3.25 -4.99
C VAL A 120 1.25 -4.60 -4.35
N GLY A 121 2.02 -4.90 -3.31
CA GLY A 121 1.89 -6.17 -2.62
C GLY A 121 2.23 -6.05 -1.15
N ASP A 122 1.76 -7.03 -0.39
CA ASP A 122 2.15 -7.08 1.00
C ASP A 122 3.52 -7.77 1.07
N ASP A 123 4.19 -7.53 2.15
CA ASP A 123 5.53 -8.06 2.34
C ASP A 123 5.44 -9.36 3.11
N GLN A 124 5.65 -10.47 2.44
CA GLN A 124 5.59 -11.78 3.07
C GLN A 124 6.93 -12.44 3.20
#